data_5b74b9a2f17a0efe377a6a1c5812f293
#
_entry.id   5b74b9a2f17a0efe377a6a1c5812f293
#
_cell.length_a   1.000
_cell.length_b   1.000
_cell.length_c   1.000
_cell.angle_alpha   90.00
_cell.angle_beta   90.00
_cell.angle_gamma   90.00
#
_symmetry.space_group_name_H-M   'P 1'
#
loop_
_entity.id
_entity.type
_entity.pdbx_description
1 polymer ?
#
loop_
_entity_poly.entity_id
_entity_poly.type
_entity_poly.pdbx_seq_one_letter_code
_entity_poly.pdbx_strand_id
1 'polypeptide(L)'
;MLRDINRRLGVTILLITHEMEVIRQVADRVGVLEAGRLVEEGPVWKVFGSPAHEATRSILAPKDREALATSPGRVLVEIDFTGADSVDPDLFVITQALGPGCRLVEGAVERIQGRAAGRLIFSVPEPQNGEGERLIGRLKPIAPKAEFI
;
A
#
# COMPACT_ATOMS: atom_id res chain seq x y z
N MET A 1 -9.23 22.73 7.74
CA MET A 1 -10.37 23.61 7.38
C MET A 1 -11.62 22.82 7.00
N LEU A 2 -11.70 22.00 5.92
CA LEU A 2 -12.92 21.23 5.59
C LEU A 2 -13.39 20.28 6.70
N ARG A 3 -12.49 19.53 7.31
CA ARG A 3 -12.79 18.65 8.46
C ARG A 3 -13.32 19.41 9.67
N ASP A 4 -12.83 20.64 9.91
CA ASP A 4 -13.30 21.46 11.03
C ASP A 4 -14.70 21.99 10.78
N ILE A 5 -15.00 22.36 9.55
CA ILE A 5 -16.34 22.77 9.11
C ILE A 5 -17.32 21.62 9.28
N ASN A 6 -16.97 20.43 8.76
CA ASN A 6 -17.79 19.23 8.89
C ASN A 6 -18.08 18.91 10.36
N ARG A 7 -17.05 18.92 11.23
CA ARG A 7 -17.21 18.64 12.67
C ARG A 7 -18.04 19.68 13.39
N ARG A 8 -17.86 20.97 13.06
CA ARG A 8 -18.58 22.06 13.74
C ARG A 8 -20.03 22.18 13.32
N LEU A 9 -20.33 21.94 12.06
CA LEU A 9 -21.66 22.12 11.48
C LEU A 9 -22.45 20.81 11.40
N GLY A 10 -21.80 19.63 11.57
CA GLY A 10 -22.46 18.33 11.45
C GLY A 10 -23.00 18.03 10.05
N VAL A 11 -22.41 18.67 9.01
CA VAL A 11 -22.88 18.54 7.63
C VAL A 11 -22.13 17.42 6.89
N THR A 12 -22.80 16.77 5.95
CA THR A 12 -22.14 15.87 5.01
C THR A 12 -21.59 16.68 3.84
N ILE A 13 -20.31 16.47 3.52
CA ILE A 13 -19.64 17.13 2.41
C ILE A 13 -19.36 16.08 1.34
N LEU A 14 -19.89 16.28 0.13
CA LEU A 14 -19.56 15.50 -1.05
C LEU A 14 -18.54 16.29 -1.87
N LEU A 15 -17.36 15.68 -2.07
CA LEU A 15 -16.28 16.23 -2.86
C LEU A 15 -16.06 15.37 -4.11
N ILE A 16 -16.03 15.99 -5.28
CA ILE A 16 -15.67 15.34 -6.55
C ILE A 16 -14.31 15.89 -6.97
N THR A 17 -13.32 15.03 -7.03
CA THR A 17 -11.95 15.41 -7.38
C THR A 17 -11.19 14.20 -7.95
N HIS A 18 -10.15 14.46 -8.71
CA HIS A 18 -9.16 13.47 -9.13
C HIS A 18 -7.84 13.59 -8.36
N GLU A 19 -7.79 14.45 -7.35
CA GLU A 19 -6.61 14.67 -6.51
C GLU A 19 -6.61 13.67 -5.34
N MET A 20 -5.86 12.58 -5.49
CA MET A 20 -5.79 11.50 -4.49
C MET A 20 -5.30 12.00 -3.14
N GLU A 21 -4.38 12.96 -3.13
CA GLU A 21 -3.84 13.54 -1.90
C GLU A 21 -4.92 14.27 -1.09
N VAL A 22 -5.79 15.02 -1.76
CA VAL A 22 -6.92 15.70 -1.11
C VAL A 22 -7.87 14.67 -0.49
N ILE A 23 -8.20 13.60 -1.24
CA ILE A 23 -9.06 12.53 -0.72
C ILE A 23 -8.47 11.91 0.54
N ARG A 24 -7.17 11.57 0.53
CA ARG A 24 -6.47 10.98 1.68
C ARG A 24 -6.54 11.87 2.93
N GLN A 25 -6.40 13.19 2.75
CA GLN A 25 -6.36 14.14 3.85
C GLN A 25 -7.73 14.46 4.44
N VAL A 26 -8.77 14.58 3.62
CA VAL A 26 -10.04 15.15 4.08
C VAL A 26 -11.22 14.17 4.08
N ALA A 27 -11.23 13.15 3.24
CA ALA A 27 -12.37 12.26 3.11
C ALA A 27 -12.36 11.12 4.14
N ASP A 28 -13.54 10.72 4.62
CA ASP A 28 -13.72 9.53 5.44
C ASP A 28 -14.03 8.30 4.58
N ARG A 29 -14.79 8.52 3.49
CA ARG A 29 -15.16 7.50 2.52
C ARG A 29 -14.87 8.00 1.12
N VAL A 30 -14.67 7.07 0.20
CA VAL A 30 -14.45 7.35 -1.22
C VAL A 30 -15.30 6.42 -2.07
N GLY A 31 -15.80 6.95 -3.16
CA GLY A 31 -16.41 6.20 -4.24
C GLY A 31 -15.62 6.41 -5.52
N VAL A 32 -15.27 5.33 -6.20
CA VAL A 32 -14.56 5.35 -7.47
C VAL A 32 -15.57 5.20 -8.61
N LEU A 33 -15.52 6.14 -9.53
CA LEU A 33 -16.37 6.15 -10.70
C LEU A 33 -15.58 5.75 -11.96
N GLU A 34 -16.14 4.82 -12.73
CA GLU A 34 -15.64 4.44 -14.05
C GLU A 34 -16.80 4.45 -15.05
N ALA A 35 -16.65 5.16 -16.15
CA ALA A 35 -17.67 5.30 -17.19
C ALA A 35 -19.07 5.67 -16.63
N GLY A 36 -19.13 6.54 -15.63
CA GLY A 36 -20.36 6.99 -14.98
C GLY A 36 -20.97 6.01 -13.99
N ARG A 37 -20.31 4.90 -13.69
CA ARG A 37 -20.76 3.89 -12.72
C ARG A 37 -19.87 3.89 -11.48
N LEU A 38 -20.50 3.72 -10.31
CA LEU A 38 -19.76 3.50 -9.07
C LEU A 38 -19.25 2.05 -9.07
N VAL A 39 -17.93 1.87 -9.17
CA VAL A 39 -17.29 0.55 -9.28
C VAL A 39 -16.68 0.08 -7.96
N GLU A 40 -16.31 1.00 -7.09
CA GLU A 40 -15.81 0.68 -5.76
C GLU A 40 -16.19 1.77 -4.77
N GLU A 41 -16.53 1.41 -3.52
CA GLU A 41 -16.87 2.34 -2.46
C GLU A 41 -16.41 1.79 -1.10
N GLY A 42 -15.95 2.69 -0.23
CA GLY A 42 -15.58 2.30 1.13
C GLY A 42 -14.84 3.38 1.90
N PRO A 43 -14.39 3.04 3.12
CA PRO A 43 -13.47 3.90 3.86
C PRO A 43 -12.19 4.13 3.05
N VAL A 44 -11.65 5.36 3.08
CA VAL A 44 -10.47 5.73 2.28
C VAL A 44 -9.30 4.80 2.53
N TRP A 45 -9.00 4.46 3.80
CA TRP A 45 -7.91 3.56 4.14
C TRP A 45 -8.05 2.16 3.50
N LYS A 46 -9.31 1.67 3.35
CA LYS A 46 -9.57 0.35 2.77
C LYS A 46 -9.43 0.37 1.26
N VAL A 47 -10.09 1.32 0.60
CA VAL A 47 -10.07 1.43 -0.88
C VAL A 47 -8.66 1.75 -1.38
N PHE A 48 -7.91 2.60 -0.66
CA PHE A 48 -6.56 2.99 -1.06
C PHE A 48 -5.50 1.97 -0.64
N GLY A 49 -5.69 1.30 0.50
CA GLY A 49 -4.74 0.30 0.98
C GLY A 49 -4.92 -1.10 0.39
N SER A 50 -6.14 -1.42 -0.10
CA SER A 50 -6.45 -2.73 -0.68
C SER A 50 -7.55 -2.58 -1.73
N PRO A 51 -7.25 -1.95 -2.88
CA PRO A 51 -8.22 -1.73 -3.94
C PRO A 51 -8.70 -3.06 -4.53
N ALA A 52 -10.03 -3.24 -4.56
CA ALA A 52 -10.67 -4.45 -5.07
C ALA A 52 -10.88 -4.38 -6.59
N HIS A 53 -11.22 -3.19 -7.11
CA HIS A 53 -11.53 -3.00 -8.52
C HIS A 53 -10.28 -2.62 -9.34
N GLU A 54 -10.22 -3.08 -10.60
CA GLU A 54 -9.09 -2.82 -11.50
C GLU A 54 -8.90 -1.31 -11.79
N ALA A 55 -10.01 -0.59 -12.01
CA ALA A 55 -9.96 0.86 -12.20
C ALA A 55 -9.33 1.57 -11.00
N THR A 56 -9.67 1.16 -9.77
CA THR A 56 -9.07 1.71 -8.56
C THR A 56 -7.57 1.42 -8.49
N ARG A 57 -7.18 0.18 -8.79
CA ARG A 57 -5.76 -0.20 -8.85
C ARG A 57 -4.99 0.63 -9.87
N SER A 58 -5.57 0.85 -11.05
CA SER A 58 -4.95 1.66 -12.11
C SER A 58 -4.77 3.13 -11.71
N ILE A 59 -5.76 3.71 -11.02
CA ILE A 59 -5.69 5.11 -10.54
C ILE A 59 -4.64 5.27 -9.43
N LEU A 60 -4.51 4.27 -8.56
CA LEU A 60 -3.61 4.29 -7.41
C LEU A 60 -2.21 3.74 -7.75
N ALA A 61 -2.05 3.08 -8.88
CA ALA A 61 -0.77 2.52 -9.30
C ALA A 61 0.30 3.61 -9.45
N PRO A 62 1.52 3.38 -8.94
CA PRO A 62 2.65 4.25 -9.25
C PRO A 62 2.87 4.29 -10.76
N LYS A 63 3.13 5.49 -11.30
CA LYS A 63 3.31 5.70 -12.75
C LYS A 63 4.58 5.05 -13.33
N ASP A 64 5.51 4.59 -12.49
CA ASP A 64 6.85 4.15 -12.88
C ASP A 64 7.15 2.68 -12.56
N ARG A 65 6.17 1.79 -12.68
CA ARG A 65 6.37 0.36 -12.40
C ARG A 65 7.36 -0.35 -13.37
N GLU A 66 7.67 0.26 -14.52
CA GLU A 66 8.54 -0.34 -15.54
C GLU A 66 10.05 -0.25 -15.22
N ALA A 67 10.46 0.47 -14.19
CA ALA A 67 11.87 0.76 -13.89
C ALA A 67 12.51 -0.11 -12.80
N LEU A 68 11.80 -1.07 -12.20
CA LEU A 68 12.35 -1.97 -11.18
C LEU A 68 13.15 -3.10 -11.83
N ALA A 69 14.29 -2.74 -12.45
CA ALA A 69 15.21 -3.73 -13.01
C ALA A 69 15.86 -4.54 -11.89
N THR A 70 15.66 -5.85 -11.91
CA THR A 70 16.40 -6.76 -11.05
C THR A 70 17.83 -6.94 -11.58
N SER A 71 18.82 -6.81 -10.68
CA SER A 71 20.19 -7.19 -10.99
C SER A 71 20.29 -8.72 -11.04
N PRO A 72 21.18 -9.31 -11.88
CA PRO A 72 21.38 -10.76 -11.92
C PRO A 72 21.64 -11.37 -10.53
N GLY A 73 21.01 -12.48 -10.23
CA GLY A 73 21.13 -13.18 -8.92
C GLY A 73 20.35 -12.51 -7.78
N ARG A 74 19.39 -11.68 -8.11
CA ARG A 74 18.53 -11.02 -7.13
C ARG A 74 17.06 -11.10 -7.55
N VAL A 75 16.17 -11.12 -6.58
CA VAL A 75 14.72 -11.08 -6.79
C VAL A 75 14.11 -9.94 -5.96
N LEU A 76 12.91 -9.54 -6.30
CA LEU A 76 12.17 -8.52 -5.58
C LEU A 76 11.15 -9.16 -4.64
N VAL A 77 11.01 -8.56 -3.46
CA VAL A 77 9.96 -8.89 -2.48
C VAL A 77 9.13 -7.62 -2.28
N GLU A 78 7.86 -7.71 -2.60
CA GLU A 78 6.87 -6.67 -2.34
C GLU A 78 6.20 -6.92 -1.01
N ILE A 79 6.03 -5.88 -0.20
CA ILE A 79 5.37 -5.90 1.10
C ILE A 79 4.29 -4.82 1.09
N ASP A 80 3.03 -5.23 1.13
CA ASP A 80 1.89 -4.33 1.15
C ASP A 80 1.36 -4.10 2.58
N PHE A 81 1.19 -2.84 2.93
CA PHE A 81 0.48 -2.37 4.12
C PHE A 81 -0.89 -1.87 3.72
N THR A 82 -1.93 -2.61 4.07
CA THR A 82 -3.31 -2.33 3.62
C THR A 82 -4.12 -1.50 4.60
N GLY A 83 -3.54 -1.19 5.77
CA GLY A 83 -4.26 -0.54 6.86
C GLY A 83 -5.24 -1.46 7.61
N ALA A 84 -5.50 -2.67 7.10
CA ALA A 84 -6.43 -3.61 7.73
C ALA A 84 -5.90 -4.16 9.04
N ASP A 85 -4.62 -4.51 9.07
CA ASP A 85 -3.99 -5.23 10.17
C ASP A 85 -3.45 -4.30 11.27
N SER A 86 -3.60 -2.98 11.11
CA SER A 86 -3.09 -1.94 12.03
C SER A 86 -1.59 -2.10 12.37
N VAL A 87 -0.85 -2.77 11.50
CA VAL A 87 0.59 -3.00 11.67
C VAL A 87 1.34 -1.82 11.06
N ASP A 88 2.18 -1.20 11.85
CA ASP A 88 3.13 -0.20 11.36
C ASP A 88 4.38 -0.89 10.81
N PRO A 89 4.94 -0.42 9.69
CA PRO A 89 6.15 -0.98 9.13
C PRO A 89 7.35 -0.72 10.06
N ASP A 90 7.91 -1.79 10.61
CA ASP A 90 9.19 -1.76 11.31
C ASP A 90 10.28 -2.23 10.36
N LEU A 91 11.00 -1.27 9.78
CA LEU A 91 12.06 -1.56 8.80
C LEU A 91 13.18 -2.42 9.38
N PHE A 92 13.47 -2.29 10.66
CA PHE A 92 14.50 -3.11 11.30
C PHE A 92 14.08 -4.57 11.37
N VAL A 93 12.85 -4.84 11.81
CA VAL A 93 12.31 -6.20 11.88
C VAL A 93 12.16 -6.80 10.49
N ILE A 94 11.69 -6.01 9.51
CA ILE A 94 11.56 -6.46 8.12
C ILE A 94 12.93 -6.83 7.54
N THR A 95 13.94 -5.98 7.71
CA THR A 95 15.29 -6.24 7.16
C THR A 95 15.95 -7.44 7.84
N GLN A 96 15.72 -7.66 9.13
CA GLN A 96 16.19 -8.87 9.81
C GLN A 96 15.50 -10.13 9.25
N ALA A 97 14.20 -10.08 9.00
CA ALA A 97 13.46 -11.19 8.41
C ALA A 97 13.88 -11.51 6.99
N LEU A 98 14.18 -10.48 6.18
CA LEU A 98 14.71 -10.62 4.82
C LEU A 98 16.15 -11.16 4.78
N GLY A 99 16.91 -10.89 5.83
CA GLY A 99 18.28 -11.36 5.97
C GLY A 99 19.36 -10.47 5.32
N PRO A 100 20.60 -10.89 5.37
CA PRO A 100 21.73 -10.09 4.90
C PRO A 100 21.66 -9.88 3.38
N GLY A 101 22.11 -8.69 2.96
CA GLY A 101 22.13 -8.31 1.54
C GLY A 101 20.80 -7.80 1.01
N CYS A 102 19.74 -7.68 1.81
CA CYS A 102 18.50 -6.99 1.40
C CYS A 102 18.77 -5.50 1.18
N ARG A 103 18.06 -4.91 0.21
CA ARG A 103 18.13 -3.48 -0.13
C ARG A 103 16.74 -2.97 -0.37
N LEU A 104 16.37 -1.85 0.24
CA LEU A 104 15.13 -1.14 -0.09
C LEU A 104 15.29 -0.52 -1.49
N VAL A 105 14.40 -0.86 -2.39
CA VAL A 105 14.38 -0.37 -3.78
C VAL A 105 13.36 0.75 -3.93
N GLU A 106 12.17 0.54 -3.39
CA GLU A 106 11.08 1.50 -3.39
C GLU A 106 10.35 1.46 -2.05
N GLY A 107 9.90 2.62 -1.57
CA GLY A 107 9.10 2.69 -0.36
C GLY A 107 8.16 3.88 -0.38
N ALA A 108 6.86 3.59 -0.32
CA ALA A 108 5.82 4.59 -0.17
C ALA A 108 4.80 4.07 0.85
N VAL A 109 4.95 4.47 2.09
CA VAL A 109 3.99 4.14 3.17
C VAL A 109 3.50 5.44 3.80
N GLU A 110 2.20 5.59 3.85
CA GLU A 110 1.52 6.76 4.38
C GLU A 110 0.57 6.37 5.52
N ARG A 111 0.17 7.37 6.31
CA ARG A 111 -0.88 7.18 7.31
C ARG A 111 -2.21 7.70 6.79
N ILE A 112 -3.11 6.79 6.46
CA ILE A 112 -4.49 7.11 6.08
C ILE A 112 -5.40 6.81 7.26
N GLN A 113 -5.99 7.85 7.85
CA GLN A 113 -6.86 7.73 9.03
C GLN A 113 -6.18 7.00 10.22
N GLY A 114 -4.87 7.25 10.42
CA GLY A 114 -4.07 6.65 11.48
C GLY A 114 -3.55 5.24 11.20
N ARG A 115 -3.84 4.67 10.03
CA ARG A 115 -3.41 3.33 9.60
C ARG A 115 -2.31 3.42 8.57
N ALA A 116 -1.29 2.58 8.68
CA ALA A 116 -0.25 2.49 7.66
C ALA A 116 -0.82 1.83 6.40
N ALA A 117 -0.72 2.51 5.28
CA ALA A 117 -1.12 2.02 3.97
C ALA A 117 -0.06 2.38 2.94
N GLY A 118 0.29 1.44 2.08
CA GLY A 118 1.32 1.64 1.08
C GLY A 118 2.15 0.39 0.86
N ARG A 119 3.34 0.57 0.30
CA ARG A 119 4.14 -0.53 -0.18
C ARG A 119 5.63 -0.29 0.06
N LEU A 120 6.35 -1.37 0.34
CA LEU A 120 7.80 -1.44 0.35
C LEU A 120 8.26 -2.52 -0.62
N ILE A 121 9.25 -2.22 -1.44
CA ILE A 121 9.87 -3.21 -2.34
C ILE A 121 11.33 -3.35 -1.96
N PHE A 122 11.72 -4.57 -1.65
CA PHE A 122 13.09 -4.94 -1.33
C PHE A 122 13.67 -5.82 -2.43
N SER A 123 14.93 -5.59 -2.76
CA SER A 123 15.72 -6.53 -3.53
C SER A 123 16.50 -7.41 -2.56
N VAL A 124 16.38 -8.72 -2.74
CA VAL A 124 17.09 -9.73 -1.93
C VAL A 124 17.93 -10.64 -2.82
N PRO A 125 19.00 -11.26 -2.32
CA PRO A 125 19.68 -12.33 -3.05
C PRO A 125 18.69 -13.42 -3.46
N GLU A 126 18.83 -13.98 -4.65
CA GLU A 126 17.94 -15.02 -5.14
C GLU A 126 17.96 -16.23 -4.21
N PRO A 127 16.80 -16.60 -3.60
CA PRO A 127 16.74 -17.72 -2.68
C PRO A 127 17.01 -19.04 -3.38
N GLN A 128 17.80 -19.90 -2.77
CA GLN A 128 18.07 -21.23 -3.31
C GLN A 128 17.24 -22.29 -2.56
N ASN A 129 16.89 -23.40 -3.27
CA ASN A 129 16.38 -24.64 -2.69
C ASN A 129 15.33 -24.51 -1.56
N GLY A 130 14.18 -23.84 -1.84
CA GLY A 130 13.08 -23.72 -0.88
C GLY A 130 13.27 -22.63 0.18
N GLU A 131 14.32 -21.85 0.14
CA GLU A 131 14.53 -20.71 1.04
C GLU A 131 13.51 -19.59 0.83
N GLY A 132 12.95 -19.47 -0.39
CA GLY A 132 11.94 -18.45 -0.72
C GLY A 132 10.68 -18.57 0.14
N GLU A 133 10.13 -19.77 0.29
CA GLU A 133 8.96 -20.01 1.14
C GLU A 133 9.26 -19.70 2.62
N ARG A 134 10.47 -20.05 3.08
CA ARG A 134 10.90 -19.74 4.45
C ARG A 134 11.06 -18.23 4.67
N LEU A 135 11.53 -17.50 3.67
CA LEU A 135 11.66 -16.06 3.72
C LEU A 135 10.30 -15.39 3.83
N ILE A 136 9.36 -15.74 2.95
CA ILE A 136 7.97 -15.25 3.03
C ILE A 136 7.32 -15.67 4.35
N GLY A 137 7.55 -16.91 4.81
CA GLY A 137 7.05 -17.40 6.11
C GLY A 137 7.51 -16.55 7.30
N ARG A 138 8.75 -16.05 7.28
CA ARG A 138 9.27 -15.13 8.32
C ARG A 138 8.65 -13.74 8.26
N LEU A 139 8.23 -13.30 7.08
CA LEU A 139 7.59 -11.99 6.89
C LEU A 139 6.11 -11.99 7.28
N LYS A 140 5.39 -13.10 7.12
CA LYS A 140 3.94 -13.19 7.40
C LYS A 140 3.48 -12.62 8.75
N PRO A 141 4.18 -12.84 9.88
CA PRO A 141 3.78 -12.29 11.17
C PRO A 141 3.87 -10.76 11.27
N ILE A 142 4.73 -10.14 10.47
CA ILE A 142 5.05 -8.71 10.50
C ILE A 142 4.55 -7.97 9.26
N ALA A 143 4.29 -8.70 8.19
CA ALA A 143 3.83 -8.23 6.90
C ALA A 143 2.97 -9.31 6.24
N PRO A 144 1.66 -9.41 6.59
CA PRO A 144 0.78 -10.49 6.12
C PRO A 144 0.68 -10.60 4.59
N LYS A 145 0.89 -9.48 3.89
CA LYS A 145 0.93 -9.41 2.43
C LYS A 145 2.34 -9.16 1.93
N ALA A 146 3.17 -10.19 1.99
CA ALA A 146 4.50 -10.20 1.41
C ALA A 146 4.57 -11.27 0.32
N GLU A 147 5.08 -10.91 -0.87
CA GLU A 147 5.22 -11.80 -2.00
C GLU A 147 6.45 -11.48 -2.86
N PHE A 148 6.90 -12.46 -3.63
CA PHE A 148 7.89 -12.24 -4.70
C PHE A 148 7.20 -11.65 -5.93
N ILE A 149 7.86 -10.70 -6.61
CA ILE A 149 7.39 -10.07 -7.84
C ILE A 149 8.49 -10.07 -8.92
#